data_e9346abeb7d842f6fcdb503f527ab12c
#
_entry.id   e9346abeb7d842f6fcdb503f527ab12c
#
_cell.length_a   1.000
_cell.length_b   1.000
_cell.length_c   1.000
_cell.angle_alpha   90.00
_cell.angle_beta   90.00
_cell.angle_gamma   90.00
#
_symmetry.space_group_name_H-M   'P 1'
#
loop_
_entity.id
_entity.type
_entity.pdbx_description
1 polymer ?
#
loop_
_entity_poly.entity_id
_entity_poly.type
_entity_poly.pdbx_seq_one_letter_code
_entity_poly.pdbx_strand_id
1 'polypeptide(L)'
;MVIAVPTGIKIFSRIATLYGGSLRFTTPLIFALGFLALFTIGGVTGVVLANASLDLALHDRIKKDPHYIHKFWVGLMDSDGSIQVNRWRYKNLQYRLVIKLKYCIENLSMLNLIKTHIGGNVRIIDNNKFVIWVVNNRKHIQNLINIFISYPPLTSRLRAQLVFMLECFQQNNVEWYLKARSKKYLNQNLDIVKIDYNYFNAWLSGFIEAEGCFSIRDKYNNYSFSISQNKDKYILEAIKNHFDIKNEIRKINNKFWFIEIYRKISLIKIITHCINYPLLGENLLSFTKFKDLFK
;
A
#
# COMPACT_ATOMS: atom_id res chain seq x y z
N MET A 1 16.56 -21.79 -11.45
CA MET A 1 18.01 -21.91 -11.69
C MET A 1 18.40 -23.22 -12.41
N VAL A 2 17.91 -24.37 -12.02
CA VAL A 2 18.30 -25.68 -12.62
C VAL A 2 18.05 -25.75 -14.14
N ILE A 3 17.00 -25.14 -14.66
CA ILE A 3 16.64 -25.10 -16.09
C ILE A 3 17.50 -24.12 -16.90
N ALA A 4 18.03 -23.09 -16.26
CA ALA A 4 18.78 -22.02 -16.95
C ALA A 4 20.15 -22.51 -17.45
N VAL A 5 20.81 -23.41 -16.73
CA VAL A 5 22.13 -23.96 -17.10
C VAL A 5 22.08 -24.78 -18.39
N PRO A 6 21.21 -25.80 -18.54
CA PRO A 6 21.09 -26.54 -19.80
C PRO A 6 20.68 -25.67 -20.99
N THR A 7 19.83 -24.65 -20.75
CA THR A 7 19.39 -23.71 -21.78
C THR A 7 20.55 -22.82 -22.23
N GLY A 8 21.36 -22.34 -21.30
CA GLY A 8 22.58 -21.56 -21.58
C GLY A 8 23.58 -22.35 -22.45
N ILE A 9 23.81 -23.64 -22.12
CA ILE A 9 24.70 -24.51 -22.89
C ILE A 9 24.20 -24.65 -24.34
N LYS A 10 22.88 -24.78 -24.56
CA LYS A 10 22.30 -24.86 -25.91
C LYS A 10 22.48 -23.54 -26.70
N ILE A 11 22.37 -22.41 -26.05
CA ILE A 11 22.57 -21.10 -26.67
C ILE A 11 24.05 -20.95 -27.08
N PHE A 12 24.98 -21.21 -26.17
CA PHE A 12 26.42 -21.15 -26.47
C PHE A 12 26.85 -22.12 -27.55
N SER A 13 26.34 -23.35 -27.57
CA SER A 13 26.63 -24.32 -28.64
C SER A 13 26.15 -23.82 -30.01
N ARG A 14 25.00 -23.18 -30.09
CA ARG A 14 24.49 -22.59 -31.34
C ARG A 14 25.31 -21.38 -31.80
N ILE A 15 25.78 -20.55 -30.87
CA ILE A 15 26.69 -19.43 -31.19
C ILE A 15 28.03 -19.99 -31.71
N ALA A 16 28.53 -21.06 -31.07
CA ALA A 16 29.77 -21.72 -31.47
C ALA A 16 29.71 -22.33 -32.90
N THR A 17 28.53 -22.84 -33.34
CA THR A 17 28.34 -23.30 -34.72
C THR A 17 28.37 -22.19 -35.75
N LEU A 18 28.13 -20.93 -35.37
CA LEU A 18 28.22 -19.76 -36.25
C LEU A 18 29.64 -19.18 -36.30
N TYR A 19 30.47 -19.51 -35.32
CA TYR A 19 31.83 -19.01 -35.20
C TYR A 19 32.76 -19.61 -36.27
N GLY A 20 33.39 -18.75 -37.04
CA GLY A 20 34.33 -19.17 -38.11
C GLY A 20 33.68 -19.61 -39.43
N GLY A 21 32.33 -19.56 -39.53
CA GLY A 21 31.60 -19.88 -40.75
C GLY A 21 31.38 -18.64 -41.65
N SER A 22 31.16 -18.89 -42.95
CA SER A 22 30.75 -17.85 -43.91
C SER A 22 29.27 -17.51 -43.69
N LEU A 23 28.97 -16.40 -42.97
CA LEU A 23 27.61 -15.99 -42.66
C LEU A 23 27.02 -15.20 -43.85
N ARG A 24 25.94 -15.72 -44.44
CA ARG A 24 25.08 -15.00 -45.37
C ARG A 24 23.86 -14.50 -44.61
N PHE A 25 23.70 -13.20 -44.48
CA PHE A 25 22.57 -12.57 -43.79
C PHE A 25 21.27 -12.69 -44.60
N THR A 26 20.74 -13.91 -44.64
CA THR A 26 19.42 -14.18 -45.20
C THR A 26 18.35 -13.93 -44.13
N THR A 27 17.12 -13.69 -44.56
CA THR A 27 15.98 -13.47 -43.64
C THR A 27 15.84 -14.53 -42.54
N PRO A 28 15.97 -15.84 -42.83
CA PRO A 28 15.93 -16.88 -41.77
C PRO A 28 17.07 -16.74 -40.74
N LEU A 29 18.29 -16.39 -41.17
CA LEU A 29 19.42 -16.23 -40.25
C LEU A 29 19.23 -15.00 -39.34
N ILE A 30 18.75 -13.88 -39.89
CA ILE A 30 18.45 -12.68 -39.09
C ILE A 30 17.37 -12.97 -38.05
N PHE A 31 16.35 -13.73 -38.42
CA PHE A 31 15.28 -14.16 -37.51
C PHE A 31 15.82 -15.08 -36.40
N ALA A 32 16.69 -16.03 -36.73
CA ALA A 32 17.33 -16.93 -35.76
C ALA A 32 18.24 -16.18 -34.77
N LEU A 33 19.02 -15.20 -35.25
CA LEU A 33 19.86 -14.34 -34.40
C LEU A 33 19.02 -13.42 -33.50
N GLY A 34 17.96 -12.82 -34.03
CA GLY A 34 17.02 -12.01 -33.25
C GLY A 34 16.33 -12.82 -32.17
N PHE A 35 15.86 -14.02 -32.49
CA PHE A 35 15.29 -14.95 -31.51
C PHE A 35 16.30 -15.33 -30.42
N LEU A 36 17.53 -15.66 -30.80
CA LEU A 36 18.59 -16.03 -29.85
C LEU A 36 18.89 -14.88 -28.88
N ALA A 37 18.99 -13.66 -29.38
CA ALA A 37 19.23 -12.47 -28.57
C ALA A 37 18.07 -12.19 -27.59
N LEU A 38 16.83 -12.15 -28.07
CA LEU A 38 15.65 -11.91 -27.26
C LEU A 38 15.43 -13.01 -26.21
N PHE A 39 15.64 -14.27 -26.60
CA PHE A 39 15.53 -15.41 -25.69
C PHE A 39 16.60 -15.38 -24.59
N THR A 40 17.83 -14.97 -24.93
CA THR A 40 18.92 -14.83 -23.95
C THR A 40 18.61 -13.70 -22.95
N ILE A 41 18.18 -12.53 -23.46
CA ILE A 41 17.80 -11.41 -22.60
C ILE A 41 16.63 -11.80 -21.70
N GLY A 42 15.58 -12.43 -22.24
CA GLY A 42 14.42 -12.89 -21.46
C GLY A 42 14.80 -13.95 -20.42
N GLY A 43 15.71 -14.87 -20.73
CA GLY A 43 16.21 -15.88 -19.80
C GLY A 43 17.04 -15.29 -18.65
N VAL A 44 17.93 -14.34 -18.95
CA VAL A 44 18.73 -13.65 -17.93
C VAL A 44 17.85 -12.79 -17.02
N THR A 45 16.92 -12.03 -17.59
CA THR A 45 15.97 -11.23 -16.78
C THR A 45 15.08 -12.12 -15.92
N GLY A 46 14.65 -13.30 -16.41
CA GLY A 46 13.89 -14.28 -15.64
C GLY A 46 14.68 -14.84 -14.45
N VAL A 47 15.98 -15.10 -14.61
CA VAL A 47 16.86 -15.54 -13.51
C VAL A 47 17.03 -14.44 -12.45
N VAL A 48 17.18 -13.18 -12.87
CA VAL A 48 17.28 -12.03 -11.96
C VAL A 48 15.98 -11.84 -11.18
N LEU A 49 14.83 -11.92 -11.86
CA LEU A 49 13.50 -11.79 -11.24
C LEU A 49 13.15 -12.96 -10.32
N ALA A 50 13.69 -14.17 -10.58
CA ALA A 50 13.50 -15.34 -9.72
C ALA A 50 14.47 -15.37 -8.51
N ASN A 51 15.34 -14.39 -8.38
CA ASN A 51 16.31 -14.34 -7.29
C ASN A 51 15.64 -13.76 -6.03
N ALA A 52 15.19 -14.64 -5.14
CA ALA A 52 14.57 -14.29 -3.87
C ALA A 52 15.43 -13.34 -3.01
N SER A 53 16.75 -13.43 -3.10
CA SER A 53 17.65 -12.52 -2.36
C SER A 53 17.60 -11.09 -2.88
N LEU A 54 17.41 -10.87 -4.19
CA LEU A 54 17.24 -9.55 -4.78
C LEU A 54 15.91 -8.93 -4.40
N ASP A 55 14.85 -9.73 -4.39
CA ASP A 55 13.50 -9.31 -3.96
C ASP A 55 13.50 -8.92 -2.47
N LEU A 56 14.13 -9.74 -1.62
CA LEU A 56 14.34 -9.43 -0.20
C LEU A 56 15.16 -8.17 0.01
N ALA A 57 16.25 -7.96 -0.75
CA ALA A 57 17.08 -6.76 -0.64
C ALA A 57 16.33 -5.50 -1.06
N LEU A 58 15.50 -5.57 -2.10
CA LEU A 58 14.64 -4.46 -2.51
C LEU A 58 13.58 -4.12 -1.44
N HIS A 59 12.92 -5.14 -0.88
CA HIS A 59 11.96 -5.00 0.21
C HIS A 59 12.61 -4.37 1.45
N ASP A 60 13.81 -4.82 1.83
CA ASP A 60 14.55 -4.26 2.97
C ASP A 60 14.99 -2.82 2.73
N ARG A 61 15.33 -2.47 1.49
CA ARG A 61 15.69 -1.10 1.12
C ARG A 61 14.50 -0.15 1.20
N ILE A 62 13.33 -0.57 0.72
CA ILE A 62 12.10 0.21 0.77
C ILE A 62 11.63 0.40 2.23
N LYS A 63 11.73 -0.64 3.07
CA LYS A 63 11.41 -0.56 4.51
C LYS A 63 12.32 0.40 5.27
N LYS A 64 13.52 0.68 4.76
CA LYS A 64 14.46 1.65 5.34
C LYS A 64 14.29 3.07 4.81
N ASP A 65 13.46 3.27 3.76
CA ASP A 65 13.18 4.60 3.22
C ASP A 65 12.13 5.34 4.10
N PRO A 66 12.53 6.41 4.82
CA PRO A 66 11.60 7.19 5.64
C PRO A 66 10.44 7.77 4.82
N HIS A 67 10.70 8.20 3.57
CA HIS A 67 9.67 8.78 2.72
C HIS A 67 8.61 7.76 2.31
N TYR A 68 9.01 6.50 2.09
CA TYR A 68 8.07 5.43 1.86
C TYR A 68 7.19 5.21 3.10
N ILE A 69 7.79 5.08 4.27
CA ILE A 69 7.08 4.83 5.54
C ILE A 69 6.13 5.99 5.88
N HIS A 70 6.51 7.25 5.64
CA HIS A 70 5.62 8.40 5.87
C HIS A 70 4.36 8.32 5.00
N LYS A 71 4.51 8.08 3.69
CA LYS A 71 3.40 7.97 2.74
C LYS A 71 2.50 6.76 3.05
N PHE A 72 3.11 5.60 3.33
CA PHE A 72 2.41 4.39 3.75
C PHE A 72 1.61 4.62 5.04
N TRP A 73 2.22 5.28 6.03
CA TRP A 73 1.56 5.60 7.29
C TRP A 73 0.36 6.53 7.09
N VAL A 74 0.44 7.51 6.20
CA VAL A 74 -0.73 8.35 5.87
C VAL A 74 -1.85 7.52 5.29
N GLY A 75 -1.57 6.57 4.39
CA GLY A 75 -2.56 5.64 3.83
C GLY A 75 -3.21 4.75 4.91
N LEU A 76 -2.40 4.23 5.83
CA LEU A 76 -2.87 3.44 6.96
C LEU A 76 -3.70 4.30 7.95
N MET A 77 -3.33 5.56 8.18
CA MET A 77 -4.11 6.52 8.97
C MET A 77 -5.44 6.87 8.31
N ASP A 78 -5.48 6.97 6.98
CA ASP A 78 -6.69 7.23 6.21
C ASP A 78 -7.72 6.10 6.34
N SER A 79 -7.27 4.87 6.49
CA SER A 79 -8.15 3.69 6.68
C SER A 79 -8.45 3.44 8.16
N ASP A 80 -7.49 2.96 8.93
CA ASP A 80 -7.66 2.49 10.32
C ASP A 80 -7.23 3.50 11.39
N GLY A 81 -6.61 4.61 10.97
CA GLY A 81 -6.16 5.65 11.90
C GLY A 81 -7.28 6.56 12.40
N SER A 82 -7.00 7.25 13.50
CA SER A 82 -7.89 8.26 14.07
C SER A 82 -7.10 9.41 14.68
N ILE A 83 -7.51 10.64 14.37
CA ILE A 83 -7.03 11.86 15.02
C ILE A 83 -8.08 12.30 16.03
N GLN A 84 -7.70 12.31 17.30
CA GLN A 84 -8.62 12.51 18.42
C GLN A 84 -8.21 13.75 19.22
N VAL A 85 -9.21 14.54 19.58
CA VAL A 85 -9.11 15.61 20.58
C VAL A 85 -10.11 15.30 21.66
N ASN A 86 -9.67 15.20 22.91
CA ASN A 86 -10.49 14.87 24.07
C ASN A 86 -10.32 15.91 25.17
N ARG A 87 -11.37 16.12 25.97
CA ARG A 87 -11.31 16.90 27.18
C ARG A 87 -10.65 16.06 28.29
N TRP A 88 -9.54 16.55 28.85
CA TRP A 88 -8.82 15.91 29.93
C TRP A 88 -9.00 16.67 31.23
N ARG A 89 -9.42 15.96 32.28
CA ARG A 89 -9.62 16.52 33.63
C ARG A 89 -10.44 17.82 33.63
N TYR A 90 -11.43 17.94 32.74
CA TYR A 90 -12.32 19.11 32.59
C TYR A 90 -11.67 20.45 32.21
N LYS A 91 -10.34 20.58 32.27
CA LYS A 91 -9.60 21.84 32.13
C LYS A 91 -8.73 21.92 30.89
N ASN A 92 -8.30 20.80 30.34
CA ASN A 92 -7.30 20.74 29.26
C ASN A 92 -7.80 19.93 28.07
N LEU A 93 -7.22 20.20 26.88
CA LEU A 93 -7.40 19.37 25.70
C LEU A 93 -6.25 18.38 25.58
N GLN A 94 -6.59 17.12 25.36
CA GLN A 94 -5.65 16.04 25.05
C GLN A 94 -5.77 15.71 23.58
N TYR A 95 -4.63 15.66 22.89
CA TYR A 95 -4.51 15.34 21.48
C TYR A 95 -3.93 13.94 21.34
N ARG A 96 -4.45 13.16 20.41
CA ARG A 96 -3.97 11.80 20.16
C ARG A 96 -4.07 11.44 18.69
N LEU A 97 -3.03 10.82 18.14
CA LEU A 97 -3.09 10.05 16.90
C LEU A 97 -3.03 8.58 17.28
N VAL A 98 -3.91 7.77 16.69
CA VAL A 98 -4.08 6.37 17.10
C VAL A 98 -4.29 5.50 15.86
N ILE A 99 -3.60 4.36 15.82
CA ILE A 99 -3.91 3.23 14.94
C ILE A 99 -4.14 2.03 15.85
N LYS A 100 -5.26 1.35 15.73
CA LYS A 100 -5.60 0.14 16.51
C LYS A 100 -5.91 -0.99 15.53
N LEU A 101 -5.10 -2.05 15.55
CA LEU A 101 -5.22 -3.21 14.67
C LEU A 101 -5.40 -4.49 15.50
N LYS A 102 -5.90 -5.54 14.87
CA LYS A 102 -5.89 -6.88 15.44
C LYS A 102 -4.43 -7.29 15.72
N TYR A 103 -4.20 -7.93 16.86
CA TYR A 103 -2.87 -8.41 17.18
C TYR A 103 -2.50 -9.62 16.32
N CYS A 104 -1.41 -9.49 15.59
CA CYS A 104 -0.59 -10.53 14.99
C CYS A 104 0.85 -10.04 14.95
N ILE A 105 1.80 -10.94 14.71
CA ILE A 105 3.24 -10.61 14.69
C ILE A 105 3.55 -9.59 13.58
N GLU A 106 2.92 -9.71 12.45
CA GLU A 106 3.08 -8.84 11.28
C GLU A 106 2.62 -7.40 11.59
N ASN A 107 1.43 -7.24 12.16
CA ASN A 107 0.90 -5.93 12.55
C ASN A 107 1.76 -5.29 13.66
N LEU A 108 2.25 -6.08 14.62
CA LEU A 108 3.17 -5.60 15.64
C LEU A 108 4.48 -5.13 15.01
N SER A 109 5.04 -5.90 14.07
CA SER A 109 6.28 -5.57 13.37
C SER A 109 6.12 -4.31 12.52
N MET A 110 5.02 -4.18 11.78
CA MET A 110 4.68 -2.98 11.00
C MET A 110 4.57 -1.75 11.90
N LEU A 111 3.82 -1.81 13.00
CA LEU A 111 3.68 -0.67 13.91
C LEU A 111 5.00 -0.31 14.61
N ASN A 112 5.87 -1.27 14.91
CA ASN A 112 7.21 -1.00 15.41
C ASN A 112 8.10 -0.34 14.35
N LEU A 113 7.99 -0.73 13.09
CA LEU A 113 8.69 -0.06 11.99
C LEU A 113 8.21 1.40 11.85
N ILE A 114 6.90 1.65 11.90
CA ILE A 114 6.31 2.99 11.91
C ILE A 114 6.85 3.78 13.12
N LYS A 115 6.89 3.18 14.33
CA LYS A 115 7.46 3.81 15.50
C LYS A 115 8.92 4.22 15.30
N THR A 116 9.73 3.42 14.62
CA THR A 116 11.15 3.74 14.37
C THR A 116 11.32 4.99 13.50
N HIS A 117 10.48 5.17 12.48
CA HIS A 117 10.59 6.29 11.53
C HIS A 117 9.77 7.53 11.93
N ILE A 118 8.63 7.33 12.57
CA ILE A 118 7.65 8.39 12.88
C ILE A 118 7.62 8.69 14.39
N GLY A 119 8.05 7.73 15.21
CA GLY A 119 7.96 7.80 16.66
C GLY A 119 6.62 7.29 17.18
N GLY A 120 6.29 7.65 18.42
CA GLY A 120 5.10 7.15 19.11
C GLY A 120 5.38 5.94 19.99
N ASN A 121 4.32 5.35 20.51
CA ASN A 121 4.36 4.18 21.38
C ASN A 121 3.52 3.06 20.82
N VAL A 122 4.06 1.84 20.81
CA VAL A 122 3.36 0.62 20.43
C VAL A 122 3.11 -0.21 21.68
N ARG A 123 1.88 -0.70 21.84
CA ARG A 123 1.47 -1.54 22.98
C ARG A 123 0.47 -2.59 22.54
N ILE A 124 0.54 -3.76 23.14
CA ILE A 124 -0.48 -4.80 23.02
C ILE A 124 -1.51 -4.55 24.12
N ILE A 125 -2.79 -4.63 23.78
CA ILE A 125 -3.92 -4.32 24.68
C ILE A 125 -5.02 -5.38 24.58
N ASP A 126 -6.00 -5.31 25.49
CA ASP A 126 -7.20 -6.15 25.51
C ASP A 126 -6.87 -7.67 25.52
N ASN A 127 -5.98 -8.10 26.43
CA ASN A 127 -5.53 -9.49 26.55
C ASN A 127 -5.00 -10.07 25.22
N ASN A 128 -4.08 -9.37 24.59
CA ASN A 128 -3.45 -9.74 23.33
C ASN A 128 -4.42 -9.82 22.13
N LYS A 129 -5.56 -9.15 22.20
CA LYS A 129 -6.49 -9.09 21.04
C LYS A 129 -6.09 -8.02 20.03
N PHE A 130 -5.51 -6.92 20.52
CA PHE A 130 -5.18 -5.77 19.67
C PHE A 130 -3.78 -5.26 19.94
N VAL A 131 -3.19 -4.67 18.91
CA VAL A 131 -1.98 -3.84 18.99
C VAL A 131 -2.35 -2.41 18.64
N ILE A 132 -1.83 -1.46 19.41
CA ILE A 132 -2.09 -0.04 19.23
C ILE A 132 -0.78 0.74 19.08
N TRP A 133 -0.73 1.59 18.06
CA TRP A 133 0.24 2.67 17.95
C TRP A 133 -0.41 3.98 18.38
N VAL A 134 0.25 4.77 19.22
CA VAL A 134 -0.32 6.01 19.74
C VAL A 134 0.74 7.09 19.92
N VAL A 135 0.40 8.31 19.54
CA VAL A 135 1.10 9.54 19.88
C VAL A 135 0.15 10.45 20.65
N ASN A 136 0.57 10.91 21.83
CA ASN A 136 -0.21 11.82 22.69
C ASN A 136 0.61 13.03 23.19
N ASN A 137 1.88 13.11 22.85
CA ASN A 137 2.71 14.26 23.16
C ASN A 137 2.43 15.38 22.15
N ARG A 138 2.04 16.58 22.65
CA ARG A 138 1.64 17.73 21.82
C ARG A 138 2.76 18.18 20.88
N LYS A 139 4.01 18.27 21.35
CA LYS A 139 5.16 18.67 20.52
C LYS A 139 5.41 17.63 19.41
N HIS A 140 5.32 16.35 19.74
CA HIS A 140 5.48 15.29 18.75
C HIS A 140 4.37 15.33 17.70
N ILE A 141 3.11 15.54 18.11
CA ILE A 141 1.98 15.68 17.18
C ILE A 141 2.19 16.86 16.22
N GLN A 142 2.73 17.99 16.69
CA GLN A 142 3.07 19.13 15.84
C GLN A 142 4.08 18.75 14.75
N ASN A 143 5.09 17.93 15.07
CA ASN A 143 6.03 17.42 14.07
C ASN A 143 5.33 16.50 13.05
N LEU A 144 4.38 15.66 13.50
CA LEU A 144 3.61 14.78 12.61
C LEU A 144 2.65 15.54 11.67
N ILE A 145 2.21 16.74 12.06
CA ILE A 145 1.43 17.60 11.19
C ILE A 145 2.20 17.95 9.90
N ASN A 146 3.53 18.10 9.98
CA ASN A 146 4.36 18.37 8.80
C ASN A 146 4.31 17.20 7.80
N ILE A 147 4.17 15.95 8.26
CA ILE A 147 3.97 14.80 7.38
C ILE A 147 2.62 14.93 6.65
N PHE A 148 1.55 15.32 7.34
CA PHE A 148 0.25 15.56 6.72
C PHE A 148 0.22 16.78 5.80
N ILE A 149 1.07 17.77 6.01
CA ILE A 149 1.25 18.90 5.09
C ILE A 149 1.94 18.43 3.82
N SER A 150 3.01 17.62 3.93
CA SER A 150 3.75 17.08 2.79
C SER A 150 2.96 16.02 2.02
N TYR A 151 2.16 15.23 2.72
CA TYR A 151 1.35 14.14 2.18
C TYR A 151 -0.07 14.24 2.76
N PRO A 152 -0.95 15.08 2.17
CA PRO A 152 -2.29 15.32 2.72
C PRO A 152 -3.14 14.05 2.77
N PRO A 153 -3.92 13.85 3.85
CA PRO A 153 -4.89 12.75 3.91
C PRO A 153 -5.88 12.81 2.76
N LEU A 154 -6.17 11.65 2.16
CA LEU A 154 -7.11 11.58 1.04
C LEU A 154 -8.55 11.35 1.49
N THR A 155 -8.79 10.68 2.64
CA THR A 155 -10.16 10.48 3.13
C THR A 155 -10.73 11.75 3.74
N SER A 156 -12.00 12.03 3.42
CA SER A 156 -12.74 13.16 4.00
C SER A 156 -12.81 13.07 5.54
N ARG A 157 -12.87 11.86 6.08
CA ARG A 157 -12.88 11.58 7.51
C ARG A 157 -11.62 12.08 8.21
N LEU A 158 -10.46 11.65 7.73
CA LEU A 158 -9.18 11.99 8.38
C LEU A 158 -8.87 13.49 8.21
N ARG A 159 -9.18 14.06 7.04
CA ARG A 159 -9.07 15.51 6.81
C ARG A 159 -9.90 16.31 7.79
N ALA A 160 -11.18 15.97 7.96
CA ALA A 160 -12.04 16.66 8.93
C ALA A 160 -11.50 16.55 10.36
N GLN A 161 -10.93 15.40 10.73
CA GLN A 161 -10.30 15.22 12.03
C GLN A 161 -9.02 16.06 12.18
N LEU A 162 -8.20 16.16 11.12
CA LEU A 162 -6.98 16.97 11.11
C LEU A 162 -7.30 18.46 11.22
N VAL A 163 -8.22 18.97 10.40
CA VAL A 163 -8.67 20.36 10.44
C VAL A 163 -9.20 20.72 11.84
N PHE A 164 -10.07 19.89 12.39
CA PHE A 164 -10.62 20.09 13.72
C PHE A 164 -9.53 20.08 14.81
N MET A 165 -8.51 19.22 14.68
CA MET A 165 -7.38 19.22 15.61
C MET A 165 -6.57 20.52 15.51
N LEU A 166 -6.33 21.04 14.30
CA LEU A 166 -5.61 22.30 14.07
C LEU A 166 -6.39 23.49 14.66
N GLU A 167 -7.71 23.54 14.47
CA GLU A 167 -8.57 24.53 15.10
C GLU A 167 -8.49 24.47 16.63
N CYS A 168 -8.53 23.27 17.21
CA CYS A 168 -8.35 23.07 18.64
C CYS A 168 -6.97 23.54 19.14
N PHE A 169 -5.91 23.40 18.34
CA PHE A 169 -4.59 23.95 18.68
C PHE A 169 -4.56 25.47 18.69
N GLN A 170 -5.26 26.11 17.74
CA GLN A 170 -5.33 27.57 17.62
C GLN A 170 -6.16 28.17 18.77
N GLN A 171 -7.35 27.63 18.97
CA GLN A 171 -8.28 28.15 19.99
C GLN A 171 -7.83 27.83 21.42
N ASN A 172 -7.23 26.66 21.62
CA ASN A 172 -6.78 26.13 22.92
C ASN A 172 -7.80 26.30 24.06
N ASN A 173 -9.10 26.23 23.74
CA ASN A 173 -10.22 26.52 24.62
C ASN A 173 -11.16 25.32 24.71
N VAL A 174 -11.44 24.87 25.94
CA VAL A 174 -12.29 23.70 26.21
C VAL A 174 -13.76 23.97 25.92
N GLU A 175 -14.26 25.20 26.20
CA GLU A 175 -15.66 25.53 25.94
C GLU A 175 -15.94 25.59 24.43
N TRP A 176 -15.04 26.20 23.67
CA TRP A 176 -15.11 26.21 22.22
C TRP A 176 -15.11 24.74 21.68
N TYR A 177 -14.19 23.89 22.16
CA TYR A 177 -14.15 22.49 21.79
C TYR A 177 -15.48 21.78 22.03
N LEU A 178 -16.13 21.98 23.19
CA LEU A 178 -17.41 21.34 23.51
C LEU A 178 -18.54 21.73 22.55
N LYS A 179 -18.54 22.98 22.09
CA LYS A 179 -19.50 23.49 21.11
C LYS A 179 -19.20 23.00 19.68
N ALA A 180 -17.92 22.92 19.33
CA ALA A 180 -17.47 22.60 17.97
C ALA A 180 -17.40 21.09 17.66
N ARG A 181 -17.16 20.23 18.67
CA ARG A 181 -16.91 18.79 18.47
C ARG A 181 -18.04 18.04 17.73
N SER A 182 -19.30 18.44 17.91
CA SER A 182 -20.46 17.83 17.25
C SER A 182 -20.51 18.18 15.76
N LYS A 183 -19.91 19.30 15.39
CA LYS A 183 -19.92 19.84 14.01
C LYS A 183 -18.71 19.38 13.17
N LYS A 184 -17.76 18.67 13.76
CA LYS A 184 -16.50 18.25 13.13
C LYS A 184 -16.66 17.61 11.73
N TYR A 185 -17.76 16.93 11.48
CA TYR A 185 -18.02 16.23 10.22
C TYR A 185 -19.05 16.89 9.31
N LEU A 186 -19.55 18.11 9.65
CA LEU A 186 -20.58 18.76 8.82
C LEU A 186 -20.08 19.09 7.41
N ASN A 187 -18.82 19.48 7.29
CA ASN A 187 -18.21 19.89 6.01
C ASN A 187 -17.37 18.78 5.36
N GLN A 188 -17.60 17.52 5.76
CA GLN A 188 -16.78 16.39 5.32
C GLN A 188 -16.78 16.15 3.80
N ASN A 189 -17.80 16.60 3.07
CA ASN A 189 -17.97 16.31 1.64
C ASN A 189 -17.68 17.51 0.72
N LEU A 190 -17.23 18.66 1.23
CA LEU A 190 -17.17 19.91 0.45
C LEU A 190 -15.97 20.01 -0.50
N ASP A 191 -14.89 19.27 -0.26
CA ASP A 191 -13.69 19.38 -1.09
C ASP A 191 -13.40 18.07 -1.81
N ILE A 192 -13.59 18.06 -3.13
CA ILE A 192 -13.04 17.03 -4.01
C ILE A 192 -11.52 17.22 -4.03
N VAL A 193 -10.79 16.33 -3.37
CA VAL A 193 -9.32 16.39 -3.35
C VAL A 193 -8.79 15.98 -4.70
N LYS A 194 -8.00 16.87 -5.30
CA LYS A 194 -7.14 16.47 -6.42
C LYS A 194 -6.07 15.55 -5.87
N ILE A 195 -6.09 14.28 -6.29
CA ILE A 195 -5.12 13.29 -5.85
C ILE A 195 -3.77 13.63 -6.46
N ASP A 196 -2.77 13.83 -5.61
CA ASP A 196 -1.38 13.96 -6.04
C ASP A 196 -0.77 12.57 -6.20
N TYR A 197 -0.53 12.17 -7.43
CA TYR A 197 0.02 10.86 -7.77
C TYR A 197 1.50 10.68 -7.35
N ASN A 198 2.21 11.73 -6.95
CA ASN A 198 3.60 11.63 -6.50
C ASN A 198 3.77 10.79 -5.22
N TYR A 199 2.76 10.79 -4.33
CA TYR A 199 2.80 9.95 -3.12
C TYR A 199 1.75 8.84 -3.13
N PHE A 200 0.85 8.82 -4.09
CA PHE A 200 -0.31 7.92 -4.15
C PHE A 200 0.08 6.44 -4.08
N ASN A 201 1.14 6.02 -4.76
CA ASN A 201 1.55 4.61 -4.78
C ASN A 201 1.86 4.05 -3.39
N ALA A 202 2.70 4.73 -2.61
CA ALA A 202 3.03 4.29 -1.25
C ALA A 202 1.86 4.48 -0.29
N TRP A 203 1.07 5.56 -0.45
CA TRP A 203 -0.18 5.77 0.26
C TRP A 203 -1.16 4.63 0.00
N LEU A 204 -1.32 4.22 -1.26
CA LEU A 204 -2.23 3.14 -1.65
C LEU A 204 -1.85 1.80 -1.01
N SER A 205 -0.56 1.51 -0.85
CA SER A 205 -0.13 0.31 -0.13
C SER A 205 -0.54 0.34 1.34
N GLY A 206 -0.43 1.48 2.01
CA GLY A 206 -0.93 1.66 3.38
C GLY A 206 -2.46 1.53 3.46
N PHE A 207 -3.18 2.01 2.46
CA PHE A 207 -4.64 1.90 2.37
C PHE A 207 -5.08 0.45 2.06
N ILE A 208 -4.37 -0.27 1.16
CA ILE A 208 -4.60 -1.70 0.87
C ILE A 208 -4.29 -2.55 2.10
N GLU A 209 -3.28 -2.20 2.90
CA GLU A 209 -2.94 -2.93 4.13
C GLU A 209 -4.14 -3.04 5.08
N ALA A 210 -4.97 -2.00 5.16
CA ALA A 210 -6.13 -1.98 6.03
C ALA A 210 -7.43 -2.43 5.36
N GLU A 211 -7.71 -1.97 4.15
CA GLU A 211 -9.01 -2.12 3.47
C GLU A 211 -9.00 -3.16 2.35
N GLY A 212 -7.82 -3.59 1.89
CA GLY A 212 -7.67 -4.55 0.80
C GLY A 212 -7.94 -5.98 1.25
N CYS A 213 -8.58 -6.77 0.41
CA CYS A 213 -8.82 -8.18 0.64
C CYS A 213 -8.40 -9.02 -0.57
N PHE A 214 -7.42 -9.90 -0.38
CA PHE A 214 -6.98 -10.90 -1.35
C PHE A 214 -7.70 -12.21 -1.10
N SER A 215 -8.57 -12.62 -2.02
CA SER A 215 -9.40 -13.83 -1.88
C SER A 215 -9.00 -14.90 -2.88
N ILE A 216 -8.87 -16.12 -2.41
CA ILE A 216 -8.58 -17.32 -3.20
C ILE A 216 -9.71 -18.30 -2.96
N ARG A 217 -10.38 -18.74 -4.03
CA ARG A 217 -11.40 -19.80 -3.97
C ARG A 217 -10.84 -21.05 -4.65
N ASP A 218 -10.14 -21.87 -3.87
CA ASP A 218 -9.35 -23.03 -4.34
C ASP A 218 -10.15 -24.01 -5.21
N LYS A 219 -11.43 -24.24 -4.92
CA LYS A 219 -12.28 -25.16 -5.69
C LYS A 219 -12.46 -24.79 -7.17
N TYR A 220 -12.23 -23.50 -7.52
CA TYR A 220 -12.51 -22.99 -8.87
C TYR A 220 -11.33 -22.22 -9.47
N ASN A 221 -10.16 -22.20 -8.84
CA ASN A 221 -9.02 -21.35 -9.21
C ASN A 221 -9.43 -19.87 -9.44
N ASN A 222 -10.40 -19.40 -8.67
CA ASN A 222 -10.90 -18.04 -8.79
C ASN A 222 -10.17 -17.12 -7.81
N TYR A 223 -9.49 -16.17 -8.36
CA TYR A 223 -8.76 -15.13 -7.63
C TYR A 223 -9.53 -13.83 -7.70
N SER A 224 -9.70 -13.16 -6.57
CA SER A 224 -10.25 -11.80 -6.55
C SER A 224 -9.51 -10.91 -5.58
N PHE A 225 -9.44 -9.62 -5.94
CA PHE A 225 -9.05 -8.56 -5.02
C PHE A 225 -10.24 -7.64 -4.83
N SER A 226 -10.52 -7.27 -3.60
CA SER A 226 -11.59 -6.33 -3.30
C SER A 226 -11.12 -5.25 -2.33
N ILE A 227 -11.76 -4.09 -2.44
CA ILE A 227 -11.50 -2.96 -1.55
C ILE A 227 -12.79 -2.17 -1.36
N SER A 228 -12.98 -1.61 -0.17
CA SER A 228 -14.20 -0.87 0.18
C SER A 228 -13.90 0.49 0.79
N GLN A 229 -14.89 1.41 0.73
CA GLN A 229 -14.81 2.71 1.35
C GLN A 229 -16.21 3.24 1.72
N ASN A 230 -16.35 3.78 2.93
CA ASN A 230 -17.66 4.21 3.43
C ASN A 230 -18.28 5.38 2.67
N LYS A 231 -17.55 6.49 2.51
CA LYS A 231 -18.10 7.74 1.95
C LYS A 231 -17.40 8.17 0.68
N ASP A 232 -16.10 8.10 0.65
CA ASP A 232 -15.23 8.73 -0.34
C ASP A 232 -15.11 7.87 -1.62
N LYS A 233 -16.19 7.80 -2.43
CA LYS A 233 -16.23 7.04 -3.68
C LYS A 233 -15.09 7.39 -4.62
N TYR A 234 -14.67 8.67 -4.64
CA TYR A 234 -13.60 9.15 -5.51
C TYR A 234 -12.24 8.44 -5.26
N ILE A 235 -12.01 7.92 -4.04
CA ILE A 235 -10.80 7.10 -3.75
C ILE A 235 -10.86 5.79 -4.53
N LEU A 236 -12.02 5.11 -4.54
CA LEU A 236 -12.19 3.89 -5.34
C LEU A 236 -12.13 4.18 -6.84
N GLU A 237 -12.61 5.34 -7.28
CA GLU A 237 -12.49 5.79 -8.67
C GLU A 237 -11.03 6.03 -9.06
N ALA A 238 -10.23 6.63 -8.16
CA ALA A 238 -8.80 6.79 -8.36
C ALA A 238 -8.06 5.44 -8.43
N ILE A 239 -8.36 4.50 -7.53
CA ILE A 239 -7.82 3.14 -7.54
C ILE A 239 -8.22 2.41 -8.83
N LYS A 240 -9.48 2.54 -9.26
CA LYS A 240 -9.99 2.01 -10.52
C LYS A 240 -9.20 2.52 -11.72
N ASN A 241 -8.96 3.81 -11.78
CA ASN A 241 -8.19 4.45 -12.84
C ASN A 241 -6.71 4.03 -12.81
N HIS A 242 -6.11 3.99 -11.62
CA HIS A 242 -4.71 3.62 -11.42
C HIS A 242 -4.39 2.20 -11.94
N PHE A 243 -5.27 1.24 -11.68
CA PHE A 243 -5.10 -0.15 -12.12
C PHE A 243 -5.81 -0.48 -13.45
N ASP A 244 -6.44 0.49 -14.11
CA ASP A 244 -7.28 0.29 -15.31
C ASP A 244 -8.32 -0.83 -15.11
N ILE A 245 -9.08 -0.72 -14.01
CA ILE A 245 -10.11 -1.68 -13.64
C ILE A 245 -11.38 -1.36 -14.42
N LYS A 246 -11.97 -2.36 -15.08
CA LYS A 246 -13.22 -2.20 -15.84
C LYS A 246 -14.48 -2.44 -14.99
N ASN A 247 -14.32 -3.12 -13.84
CA ASN A 247 -15.44 -3.43 -12.94
C ASN A 247 -16.10 -2.15 -12.41
N GLU A 248 -17.39 -2.21 -12.15
CA GLU A 248 -18.13 -1.10 -11.56
C GLU A 248 -17.97 -1.02 -10.04
N ILE A 249 -17.96 0.21 -9.54
CA ILE A 249 -17.99 0.50 -8.11
C ILE A 249 -19.46 0.42 -7.68
N ARG A 250 -19.77 -0.52 -6.78
CA ARG A 250 -21.12 -0.77 -6.28
C ARG A 250 -21.30 -0.22 -4.87
N LYS A 251 -22.50 0.21 -4.54
CA LYS A 251 -22.86 0.58 -3.18
C LYS A 251 -23.56 -0.59 -2.52
N ILE A 252 -22.99 -1.09 -1.43
CA ILE A 252 -23.51 -2.26 -0.70
C ILE A 252 -24.39 -1.78 0.45
N ASN A 253 -25.64 -2.27 0.50
CA ASN A 253 -26.64 -1.96 1.54
C ASN A 253 -26.78 -0.46 1.87
N ASN A 254 -26.56 0.42 0.89
CA ASN A 254 -26.51 1.88 1.05
C ASN A 254 -25.50 2.37 2.09
N LYS A 255 -24.56 1.53 2.54
CA LYS A 255 -23.60 1.86 3.61
C LYS A 255 -22.24 2.24 3.09
N PHE A 256 -21.65 1.44 2.20
CA PHE A 256 -20.29 1.63 1.71
C PHE A 256 -20.16 1.34 0.23
N TRP A 257 -19.17 1.95 -0.40
CA TRP A 257 -18.76 1.69 -1.76
C TRP A 257 -17.79 0.52 -1.80
N PHE A 258 -17.88 -0.31 -2.82
CA PHE A 258 -17.14 -1.56 -2.95
C PHE A 258 -16.77 -1.81 -4.40
N ILE A 259 -15.55 -2.27 -4.64
CA ILE A 259 -15.10 -2.76 -5.94
C ILE A 259 -14.42 -4.10 -5.75
N GLU A 260 -14.74 -5.05 -6.62
CA GLU A 260 -14.16 -6.39 -6.64
C GLU A 260 -13.64 -6.70 -8.03
N ILE A 261 -12.43 -7.21 -8.12
CA ILE A 261 -11.65 -7.37 -9.35
C ILE A 261 -11.34 -8.85 -9.54
N TYR A 262 -11.72 -9.40 -10.70
CA TYR A 262 -11.46 -10.80 -11.10
C TYR A 262 -10.59 -10.88 -12.35
N ARG A 263 -10.51 -9.80 -13.13
CA ARG A 263 -9.83 -9.79 -14.42
C ARG A 263 -8.33 -9.97 -14.22
N LYS A 264 -7.75 -11.04 -14.81
CA LYS A 264 -6.34 -11.42 -14.68
C LYS A 264 -5.37 -10.24 -14.94
N ILE A 265 -5.60 -9.46 -16.00
CA ILE A 265 -4.75 -8.30 -16.34
C ILE A 265 -4.73 -7.25 -15.21
N SER A 266 -5.89 -6.95 -14.62
CA SER A 266 -5.98 -5.98 -13.53
C SER A 266 -5.37 -6.53 -12.23
N LEU A 267 -5.54 -7.83 -11.96
CA LEU A 267 -4.91 -8.51 -10.82
C LEU A 267 -3.38 -8.50 -10.95
N ILE A 268 -2.83 -8.70 -12.15
CA ILE A 268 -1.38 -8.58 -12.39
C ILE A 268 -0.87 -7.18 -12.05
N LYS A 269 -1.60 -6.12 -12.42
CA LYS A 269 -1.23 -4.74 -12.07
C LYS A 269 -1.21 -4.51 -10.56
N ILE A 270 -2.19 -5.07 -9.82
CA ILE A 270 -2.25 -5.00 -8.36
C ILE A 270 -1.09 -5.78 -7.74
N ILE A 271 -0.79 -6.98 -8.23
CA ILE A 271 0.35 -7.78 -7.77
C ILE A 271 1.65 -7.02 -8.00
N THR A 272 1.86 -6.47 -9.21
CA THR A 272 3.05 -5.67 -9.55
C THR A 272 3.17 -4.44 -8.64
N HIS A 273 2.06 -3.78 -8.33
CA HIS A 273 2.04 -2.67 -7.39
C HIS A 273 2.52 -3.09 -6.00
N CYS A 274 1.96 -4.18 -5.44
CA CYS A 274 2.34 -4.66 -4.11
C CYS A 274 3.77 -5.25 -4.05
N ILE A 275 4.35 -5.64 -5.17
CA ILE A 275 5.77 -5.99 -5.26
C ILE A 275 6.64 -4.72 -5.20
N ASN A 276 6.29 -3.68 -5.97
CA ASN A 276 7.07 -2.44 -6.04
C ASN A 276 6.87 -1.55 -4.80
N TYR A 277 5.71 -1.63 -4.16
CA TYR A 277 5.31 -0.89 -2.96
C TYR A 277 4.79 -1.88 -1.92
N PRO A 278 5.68 -2.53 -1.14
CA PRO A 278 5.34 -3.69 -0.32
C PRO A 278 4.39 -3.37 0.83
N LEU A 279 3.45 -4.27 1.06
CA LEU A 279 2.66 -4.32 2.28
C LEU A 279 3.55 -4.66 3.48
N LEU A 280 3.16 -4.26 4.68
CA LEU A 280 4.04 -4.36 5.85
C LEU A 280 3.43 -5.13 7.04
N GLY A 281 2.12 -5.36 7.03
CA GLY A 281 1.36 -5.98 8.12
C GLY A 281 0.74 -7.33 7.76
N GLU A 282 -0.43 -7.62 8.32
CA GLU A 282 -1.15 -8.90 8.17
C GLU A 282 -1.51 -9.19 6.69
N ASN A 283 -1.84 -8.15 5.94
CA ASN A 283 -2.24 -8.30 4.54
C ASN A 283 -1.08 -8.70 3.62
N LEU A 284 0.17 -8.51 4.05
CA LEU A 284 1.35 -9.05 3.36
C LEU A 284 1.30 -10.58 3.26
N LEU A 285 0.84 -11.28 4.32
CA LEU A 285 0.70 -12.75 4.29
C LEU A 285 -0.36 -13.21 3.28
N SER A 286 -1.52 -12.52 3.29
CA SER A 286 -2.61 -12.79 2.35
C SER A 286 -2.16 -12.55 0.91
N PHE A 287 -1.46 -11.45 0.67
CA PHE A 287 -0.87 -11.10 -0.62
C PHE A 287 0.16 -12.13 -1.08
N THR A 288 1.07 -12.57 -0.21
CA THR A 288 2.11 -13.55 -0.56
C THR A 288 1.47 -14.87 -1.01
N LYS A 289 0.52 -15.40 -0.26
CA LYS A 289 -0.26 -16.58 -0.66
C LYS A 289 -0.97 -16.38 -1.99
N PHE A 290 -1.61 -15.22 -2.16
CA PHE A 290 -2.31 -14.87 -3.39
C PHE A 290 -1.36 -14.83 -4.59
N LYS A 291 -0.21 -14.18 -4.47
CA LYS A 291 0.83 -14.08 -5.51
C LYS A 291 1.38 -15.46 -5.90
N ASP A 292 1.70 -16.30 -4.91
CA ASP A 292 2.33 -17.61 -5.13
C ASP A 292 1.40 -18.61 -5.84
N LEU A 293 0.10 -18.50 -5.59
CA LEU A 293 -0.93 -19.36 -6.19
C LEU A 293 -1.51 -18.79 -7.49
N PHE A 294 -1.34 -17.49 -7.75
CA PHE A 294 -1.84 -16.83 -8.96
C PHE A 294 -0.99 -17.23 -10.18
N LYS A 295 -1.57 -18.06 -11.07
CA LYS A 295 -0.93 -18.59 -12.30
C LYS A 295 -1.46 -17.92 -13.57
#